data_64ca1364115450929b0424aa990239d8
#
_entry.id   64ca1364115450929b0424aa990239d8
#
_cell.length_a   1.000
_cell.length_b   1.000
_cell.length_c   1.000
_cell.angle_alpha   90.00
_cell.angle_beta   90.00
_cell.angle_gamma   90.00
#
_symmetry.space_group_name_H-M   'P 1'
#
loop_
_entity.id
_entity.type
_entity.pdbx_description
1 polymer ?
#
loop_
_entity_poly.entity_id
_entity_poly.type
_entity_poly.pdbx_seq_one_letter_code
_entity_poly.pdbx_strand_id
1 'polypeptide(L)'
;MLLNSYTLLIIKNVITVIYGSWFIYIGVQHFVDPEWFEPIVPSFLGFPKFWVLVSGFLEIVLGMFLIIPLTRKFSGVCLVLFLIIIYIANINMWIFDIPIGGSRL
;
A
#
# COMPACT_ATOMS: atom_id res chain seq x y z
N MET A 1 -31.57 13.26 -1.89
CA MET A 1 -30.38 12.50 -2.27
C MET A 1 -30.09 12.65 -3.74
N LEU A 2 -28.90 12.99 -4.07
CA LEU A 2 -28.52 13.29 -5.45
C LEU A 2 -28.00 12.09 -6.23
N LEU A 3 -27.56 11.04 -5.50
CA LEU A 3 -27.03 9.83 -6.12
C LEU A 3 -27.94 8.65 -5.79
N ASN A 4 -28.30 7.88 -6.80
CA ASN A 4 -29.03 6.65 -6.60
C ASN A 4 -28.06 5.48 -6.33
N SER A 5 -28.59 4.32 -5.94
CA SER A 5 -27.77 3.16 -5.62
C SER A 5 -26.92 2.67 -6.79
N TYR A 6 -27.47 2.76 -7.99
CA TYR A 6 -26.75 2.33 -9.20
C TYR A 6 -25.54 3.23 -9.46
N THR A 7 -25.71 4.54 -9.35
CA THR A 7 -24.62 5.50 -9.53
C THR A 7 -23.54 5.31 -8.48
N LEU A 8 -23.93 5.09 -7.22
CA LEU A 8 -22.97 4.82 -6.14
C LEU A 8 -22.18 3.57 -6.42
N LEU A 9 -22.80 2.52 -6.93
CA LEU A 9 -22.12 1.28 -7.27
C LEU A 9 -21.06 1.51 -8.35
N ILE A 10 -21.41 2.26 -9.40
CA ILE A 10 -20.46 2.60 -10.47
C ILE A 10 -19.28 3.37 -9.90
N ILE A 11 -19.53 4.38 -9.07
CA ILE A 11 -18.48 5.19 -8.46
C ILE A 11 -17.56 4.32 -7.61
N LYS A 12 -18.12 3.44 -6.78
CA LYS A 12 -17.32 2.52 -5.95
C LYS A 12 -16.45 1.61 -6.80
N ASN A 13 -17.01 1.07 -7.89
CA ASN A 13 -16.25 0.19 -8.77
C ASN A 13 -15.08 0.93 -9.43
N VAL A 14 -15.32 2.14 -9.90
CA VAL A 14 -14.26 2.95 -10.54
C VAL A 14 -13.15 3.25 -9.54
N ILE A 15 -13.52 3.73 -8.36
CA ILE A 15 -12.55 4.09 -7.32
C ILE A 15 -11.72 2.87 -6.90
N THR A 16 -12.37 1.73 -6.66
CA THR A 16 -11.64 0.55 -6.19
C THR A 16 -10.75 -0.05 -7.27
N VAL A 17 -11.13 0.05 -8.54
CA VAL A 17 -10.25 -0.37 -9.63
C VAL A 17 -9.02 0.53 -9.71
N ILE A 18 -9.20 1.84 -9.57
CA ILE A 18 -8.09 2.79 -9.61
C ILE A 18 -7.12 2.52 -8.46
N TYR A 19 -7.62 2.46 -7.22
CA TYR A 19 -6.77 2.26 -6.05
C TYR A 19 -6.16 0.87 -6.03
N GLY A 20 -6.93 -0.15 -6.38
CA GLY A 20 -6.42 -1.52 -6.45
C GLY A 20 -5.29 -1.64 -7.46
N SER A 21 -5.44 -1.05 -8.62
CA SER A 21 -4.40 -1.05 -9.65
C SER A 21 -3.14 -0.31 -9.18
N TRP A 22 -3.33 0.81 -8.47
CA TRP A 22 -2.22 1.57 -7.91
C TRP A 22 -1.44 0.74 -6.89
N PHE A 23 -2.15 0.05 -5.98
CA PHE A 23 -1.49 -0.81 -4.99
C PHE A 23 -0.75 -1.96 -5.66
N ILE A 24 -1.33 -2.55 -6.70
CA ILE A 24 -0.66 -3.61 -7.45
C ILE A 24 0.62 -3.08 -8.09
N TYR A 25 0.56 -1.91 -8.71
CA TYR A 25 1.73 -1.29 -9.33
C TYR A 25 2.84 -1.04 -8.31
N ILE A 26 2.51 -0.40 -7.19
CA ILE A 26 3.50 -0.11 -6.15
C ILE A 26 4.05 -1.41 -5.57
N GLY A 27 3.21 -2.42 -5.36
CA GLY A 27 3.65 -3.71 -4.87
C GLY A 27 4.65 -4.37 -5.82
N VAL A 28 4.41 -4.29 -7.13
CA VAL A 28 5.33 -4.80 -8.14
C VAL A 28 6.67 -4.06 -8.06
N GLN A 29 6.64 -2.74 -7.82
CA GLN A 29 7.88 -1.97 -7.68
C GLN A 29 8.72 -2.42 -6.50
N HIS A 30 8.11 -2.94 -5.45
CA HIS A 30 8.86 -3.52 -4.33
C HIS A 30 9.73 -4.69 -4.76
N PHE A 31 9.30 -5.44 -5.77
CA PHE A 31 10.09 -6.56 -6.31
C PHE A 31 11.08 -6.11 -7.38
N VAL A 32 10.74 -5.07 -8.13
CA VAL A 32 11.60 -4.55 -9.20
C VAL A 32 12.80 -3.80 -8.63
N ASP A 33 12.57 -2.96 -7.61
CA ASP A 33 13.62 -2.16 -7.00
C ASP A 33 13.45 -2.13 -5.48
N PRO A 34 13.68 -3.26 -4.80
CA PRO A 34 13.49 -3.34 -3.35
C PRO A 34 14.41 -2.40 -2.59
N GLU A 35 15.59 -2.11 -3.09
CA GLU A 35 16.57 -1.27 -2.40
C GLU A 35 16.06 0.15 -2.21
N TRP A 36 15.23 0.64 -3.14
CA TRP A 36 14.65 1.97 -3.02
C TRP A 36 13.75 2.09 -1.78
N PHE A 37 13.09 0.99 -1.41
CA PHE A 37 12.14 0.96 -0.29
C PHE A 37 12.79 0.59 1.04
N GLU A 38 13.98 -0.02 1.03
CA GLU A 38 14.61 -0.54 2.26
C GLU A 38 14.78 0.52 3.35
N PRO A 39 15.15 1.78 3.04
CA PRO A 39 15.32 2.79 4.07
C PRO A 39 14.04 3.10 4.86
N ILE A 40 12.87 2.79 4.32
CA ILE A 40 11.58 3.03 4.99
C ILE A 40 11.39 2.07 6.16
N VAL A 41 11.97 0.86 6.08
CA VAL A 41 11.85 -0.15 7.13
C VAL A 41 12.60 0.32 8.37
N PRO A 42 11.93 0.38 9.55
CA PRO A 42 12.61 0.77 10.78
C PRO A 42 13.78 -0.16 11.08
N SER A 43 14.92 0.42 11.46
CA SER A 43 16.15 -0.34 11.65
C SER A 43 16.03 -1.41 12.73
N PHE A 44 15.18 -1.21 13.74
CA PHE A 44 15.01 -2.17 14.82
C PHE A 44 14.36 -3.49 14.35
N LEU A 45 13.70 -3.50 13.19
CA LEU A 45 13.08 -4.71 12.65
C LEU A 45 14.11 -5.64 12.00
N GLY A 46 15.23 -5.10 11.52
CA GLY A 46 16.20 -5.88 10.78
C GLY A 46 15.65 -6.38 9.45
N PHE A 47 16.51 -7.02 8.66
CA PHE A 47 16.11 -7.65 7.39
C PHE A 47 15.24 -6.76 6.50
N PRO A 48 15.71 -5.56 6.11
CA PRO A 48 14.86 -4.63 5.38
C PRO A 48 14.33 -5.19 4.06
N LYS A 49 15.15 -5.95 3.34
CA LYS A 49 14.71 -6.54 2.07
C LYS A 49 13.55 -7.51 2.26
N PHE A 50 13.59 -8.31 3.32
CA PHE A 50 12.51 -9.24 3.65
C PHE A 50 11.18 -8.47 3.82
N TRP A 51 11.21 -7.39 4.61
CA TRP A 51 10.00 -6.61 4.88
C TRP A 51 9.49 -5.91 3.64
N VAL A 52 10.39 -5.41 2.80
CA VAL A 52 10.01 -4.79 1.53
C VAL A 52 9.30 -5.79 0.63
N LEU A 53 9.84 -6.99 0.48
CA LEU A 53 9.23 -8.01 -0.37
C LEU A 53 7.90 -8.50 0.18
N VAL A 54 7.79 -8.70 1.50
CA VAL A 54 6.53 -9.09 2.14
C VAL A 54 5.48 -8.00 1.94
N SER A 55 5.85 -6.74 2.16
CA SER A 55 4.94 -5.62 1.96
C SER A 55 4.46 -5.54 0.52
N GLY A 56 5.36 -5.71 -0.44
CA GLY A 56 5.00 -5.71 -1.85
C GLY A 56 4.01 -6.81 -2.20
N PHE A 57 4.25 -8.00 -1.69
CA PHE A 57 3.34 -9.13 -1.90
C PHE A 57 1.95 -8.83 -1.33
N LEU A 58 1.88 -8.29 -0.11
CA LEU A 58 0.61 -7.92 0.51
C LEU A 58 -0.11 -6.84 -0.29
N GLU A 59 0.61 -5.84 -0.79
CA GLU A 59 0.01 -4.79 -1.61
C GLU A 59 -0.59 -5.34 -2.88
N ILE A 60 0.08 -6.27 -3.55
CA ILE A 60 -0.43 -6.89 -4.77
C ILE A 60 -1.70 -7.67 -4.46
N VAL A 61 -1.66 -8.54 -3.45
CA VAL A 61 -2.80 -9.39 -3.09
C VAL A 61 -3.99 -8.53 -2.64
N LEU A 62 -3.76 -7.57 -1.76
CA LEU A 62 -4.83 -6.71 -1.26
C LEU A 62 -5.39 -5.81 -2.35
N GLY A 63 -4.53 -5.34 -3.26
CA GLY A 63 -4.98 -4.56 -4.41
C GLY A 63 -5.91 -5.36 -5.31
N MET A 64 -5.56 -6.61 -5.58
CA MET A 64 -6.41 -7.51 -6.37
C MET A 64 -7.75 -7.75 -5.68
N PHE A 65 -7.72 -8.03 -4.38
CA PHE A 65 -8.94 -8.30 -3.61
C PHE A 65 -9.82 -7.05 -3.47
N LEU A 66 -9.22 -5.87 -3.51
CA LEU A 66 -9.98 -4.62 -3.49
C LEU A 66 -10.79 -4.44 -4.79
N ILE A 67 -10.23 -4.87 -5.91
CA ILE A 67 -10.91 -4.79 -7.20
C ILE A 67 -12.09 -5.75 -7.26
N ILE A 68 -11.97 -6.92 -6.65
CA ILE A 68 -13.02 -7.95 -6.66
C ILE A 68 -14.12 -7.57 -5.65
N PRO A 69 -15.38 -7.35 -6.09
CA PRO A 69 -16.44 -6.89 -5.18
C PRO A 69 -16.67 -7.80 -3.98
N LEU A 70 -16.53 -9.10 -4.16
CA LEU A 70 -16.81 -10.10 -3.11
C LEU A 70 -15.85 -9.98 -1.93
N THR A 71 -14.60 -9.62 -2.18
CA THR A 71 -13.54 -9.55 -1.15
C THR A 71 -13.20 -8.11 -0.77
N ARG A 72 -13.84 -7.13 -1.39
CA ARG A 72 -13.49 -5.71 -1.29
C ARG A 72 -13.53 -5.18 0.13
N LYS A 73 -14.57 -5.53 0.89
CA LYS A 73 -14.71 -5.03 2.27
C LYS A 73 -13.59 -5.53 3.17
N PHE A 74 -13.27 -6.81 3.06
CA PHE A 74 -12.18 -7.41 3.82
C PHE A 74 -10.85 -6.76 3.43
N SER A 75 -10.60 -6.64 2.14
CA SER A 75 -9.36 -6.02 1.63
C SER A 75 -9.25 -4.57 2.07
N GLY A 76 -10.35 -3.82 2.06
CA GLY A 76 -10.36 -2.43 2.49
C GLY A 76 -9.93 -2.27 3.94
N VAL A 77 -10.43 -3.13 4.83
CA VAL A 77 -10.02 -3.11 6.24
C VAL A 77 -8.54 -3.44 6.38
N CYS A 78 -8.07 -4.47 5.69
CA CYS A 78 -6.66 -4.85 5.74
C CYS A 78 -5.75 -3.74 5.20
N LEU A 79 -6.17 -3.05 4.13
CA LEU A 79 -5.40 -1.95 3.58
C LEU A 79 -5.32 -0.76 4.53
N VAL A 80 -6.40 -0.46 5.26
CA VAL A 80 -6.36 0.60 6.28
C VAL A 80 -5.32 0.28 7.34
N LEU A 81 -5.32 -0.96 7.84
CA LEU A 81 -4.34 -1.39 8.83
C LEU A 81 -2.91 -1.35 8.27
N PHE A 82 -2.74 -1.79 7.04
CA PHE A 82 -1.45 -1.76 6.35
C PHE A 82 -0.92 -0.34 6.21
N LEU A 83 -1.79 0.60 5.81
CA LEU A 83 -1.41 2.00 5.66
C LEU A 83 -1.06 2.66 6.99
N ILE A 84 -1.70 2.25 8.09
CA ILE A 84 -1.33 2.73 9.42
C ILE A 84 0.10 2.30 9.75
N ILE A 85 0.45 1.05 9.46
CA ILE A 85 1.80 0.53 9.69
C ILE A 85 2.82 1.30 8.86
N ILE A 86 2.51 1.55 7.59
CA ILE A 86 3.38 2.32 6.70
C ILE A 86 3.54 3.75 7.19
N TYR A 87 2.48 4.34 7.70
CA TYR A 87 2.53 5.69 8.27
C TYR A 87 3.49 5.74 9.46
N ILE A 88 3.45 4.73 10.32
CA ILE A 88 4.38 4.64 11.46
C ILE A 88 5.82 4.52 10.95
N ALA A 89 6.06 3.71 9.91
CA ALA A 89 7.38 3.59 9.32
C ALA A 89 7.87 4.91 8.73
N ASN A 90 6.97 5.66 8.08
CA ASN A 90 7.30 6.97 7.53
C ASN A 90 7.65 7.98 8.62
N ILE A 91 6.95 7.94 9.76
CA ILE A 91 7.28 8.78 10.90
C ILE A 91 8.68 8.45 11.42
N ASN A 92 9.00 7.17 11.53
CA ASN A 92 10.34 6.73 11.93
C ASN A 92 11.41 7.30 11.02
N MET A 93 11.17 7.22 9.71
CA MET A 93 12.09 7.74 8.70
C MET A 93 12.26 9.26 8.85
N TRP A 94 11.18 9.97 9.11
CA TRP A 94 11.20 11.42 9.27
C TRP A 94 11.95 11.83 10.55
N ILE A 95 11.69 11.14 11.67
CA ILE A 95 12.34 11.44 12.96
C ILE A 95 13.85 11.26 12.87
N PHE A 96 14.30 10.19 12.22
CA PHE A 96 15.72 9.87 12.10
C PHE A 96 16.36 10.44 10.84
N ASP A 97 15.60 11.23 10.06
CA ASP A 97 16.09 11.90 8.85
C ASP A 97 16.76 10.93 7.88
N ILE A 98 16.10 9.81 7.62
CA ILE A 98 16.62 8.76 6.75
C ILE A 98 16.30 9.12 5.29
N PRO A 99 17.30 9.13 4.39
CA PRO A 99 17.04 9.40 2.97
C PRO A 99 16.38 8.20 2.31
N ILE A 100 15.55 8.48 1.29
CA ILE A 100 14.91 7.45 0.48
C ILE A 100 15.20 7.74 -0.99
N GLY A 101 15.62 6.70 -1.73
CA GLY A 101 15.99 6.85 -3.12
C GLY A 101 17.08 7.88 -3.34
N GLY A 102 17.96 8.09 -2.34
CA GLY A 102 19.00 9.10 -2.39
C GLY A 102 18.55 10.50 -2.02
N SER A 103 17.28 10.68 -1.62
CA SER A 103 16.71 11.98 -1.26
C SER A 103 16.10 11.93 0.15
N ARG A 104 16.06 13.08 0.81
CA ARG A 104 15.39 13.19 2.11
C ARG A 104 13.97 13.69 1.93
N LEU A 105 13.12 13.29 2.84
CA LEU A 105 11.75 13.78 2.87
C LEU A 105 11.66 15.17 3.49
#